data_59718f679d96f078bc8f8bccffc415b7
#
_entry.id   59718f679d96f078bc8f8bccffc415b7
#
_cell.length_a   1.000
_cell.length_b   1.000
_cell.length_c   1.000
_cell.angle_alpha   90.00
_cell.angle_beta   90.00
_cell.angle_gamma   90.00
#
_symmetry.space_group_name_H-M   'P 1'
#
loop_
_entity.id
_entity.type
_entity.pdbx_description
1 polymer ?
#
loop_
_entity_poly.entity_id
_entity_poly.type
_entity_poly.pdbx_seq_one_letter_code
_entity_poly.pdbx_strand_id
1 'polypeptide(L)'
;MDLDALAGVVAYKHTGDNVTTVTAAVDRITISRPLQSICDLELSGRVTFATGRSSLEVSLQVARAPKKGGAIQKDDVLLTCAFTMVSLDPMTKKPVPVNPLIPETTEEKRLYALGEKNSVDKKALAKKHLRKQTPNDEESDLIHAMWLKQLEYHGESLWKPGKKINRT
;
A
#
# COMPACT_ATOMS: atom_id res chain seq x y z
N MET A 1 -10.12 11.32 3.07
CA MET A 1 -9.31 11.48 4.12
C MET A 1 -8.22 10.43 4.18
N ASP A 2 -7.40 10.60 4.67
CA ASP A 2 -6.12 10.76 4.43
C ASP A 2 -5.17 9.89 5.24
N LEU A 3 -5.43 8.54 5.17
CA LEU A 3 -4.46 7.56 5.64
C LEU A 3 -3.12 7.74 4.93
N ASP A 4 -3.15 8.13 3.66
CA ASP A 4 -1.96 8.47 2.90
C ASP A 4 -1.23 9.68 3.50
N ALA A 5 -1.96 10.73 3.85
CA ALA A 5 -1.39 11.91 4.52
C ALA A 5 -0.79 11.55 5.88
N LEU A 6 -1.45 10.69 6.66
CA LEU A 6 -0.91 10.21 7.94
C LEU A 6 0.35 9.38 7.72
N ALA A 7 0.37 8.51 6.69
CA ALA A 7 1.58 7.76 6.34
C ALA A 7 2.75 8.68 6.02
N GLY A 8 2.49 9.76 5.27
CA GLY A 8 3.48 10.81 4.99
C GLY A 8 4.01 11.48 6.25
N VAL A 9 3.14 11.85 7.18
CA VAL A 9 3.55 12.46 8.46
C VAL A 9 4.39 11.51 9.32
N VAL A 10 4.00 10.23 9.39
CA VAL A 10 4.76 9.20 10.12
C VAL A 10 6.14 8.99 9.49
N ALA A 11 6.19 8.90 8.16
CA ALA A 11 7.42 8.76 7.42
C ALA A 11 8.34 9.99 7.62
N TYR A 12 7.79 11.20 7.53
CA TYR A 12 8.51 12.44 7.74
C TYR A 12 9.16 12.52 9.13
N LYS A 13 8.45 12.10 10.18
CA LYS A 13 9.02 12.04 11.55
C LYS A 13 10.22 11.10 11.65
N HIS A 14 10.31 10.09 10.81
CA HIS A 14 11.43 9.16 10.79
C HIS A 14 12.58 9.65 9.91
N THR A 15 12.26 10.25 8.76
CA THR A 15 13.25 10.65 7.75
C THR A 15 13.81 12.06 7.94
N GLY A 16 13.07 12.94 8.63
CA GLY A 16 13.39 14.35 8.77
C GLY A 16 13.00 15.20 7.56
N ASP A 17 13.41 16.47 7.59
CA ASP A 17 13.04 17.50 6.63
C ASP A 17 13.94 17.62 5.39
N ASN A 18 15.07 16.91 5.41
CA ASN A 18 16.06 16.96 4.32
C ASN A 18 15.65 16.14 3.09
N VAL A 19 14.58 15.38 3.14
CA VAL A 19 14.11 14.50 2.07
C VAL A 19 12.60 14.69 1.81
N THR A 20 12.20 14.43 0.58
CA THR A 20 10.78 14.35 0.22
C THR A 20 10.37 12.88 0.24
N THR A 21 9.39 12.53 1.06
CA THR A 21 8.87 11.16 1.11
C THR A 21 7.57 11.05 0.31
N VAL A 22 7.48 10.06 -0.56
CA VAL A 22 6.32 9.80 -1.42
C VAL A 22 5.79 8.39 -1.22
N THR A 23 4.50 8.22 -1.39
CA THR A 23 3.85 6.90 -1.36
C THR A 23 4.17 6.15 -2.65
N ALA A 24 4.84 5.02 -2.52
CA ALA A 24 5.16 4.14 -3.64
C ALA A 24 4.10 3.05 -3.85
N ALA A 25 3.53 2.52 -2.77
CA ALA A 25 2.49 1.51 -2.82
C ALA A 25 1.65 1.49 -1.53
N VAL A 26 0.39 1.12 -1.67
CA VAL A 26 -0.45 0.65 -0.57
C VAL A 26 -0.45 -0.87 -0.64
N ASP A 27 0.14 -1.50 0.37
CA ASP A 27 0.49 -2.91 0.27
C ASP A 27 -0.62 -3.84 0.75
N ARG A 28 -1.18 -3.54 1.91
CA ARG A 28 -2.22 -4.36 2.52
C ARG A 28 -3.19 -3.48 3.27
N ILE A 29 -4.46 -3.72 3.03
CA ILE A 29 -5.56 -3.18 3.83
C ILE A 29 -6.29 -4.37 4.43
N THR A 30 -6.33 -4.44 5.76
CA THR A 30 -7.05 -5.49 6.48
C THR A 30 -8.16 -4.85 7.27
N ILE A 31 -9.40 -5.16 6.92
CA ILE A 31 -10.58 -4.74 7.65
C ILE A 31 -10.88 -5.84 8.68
N SER A 32 -10.67 -5.52 9.96
CA SER A 32 -10.91 -6.46 11.05
C SER A 32 -12.38 -6.51 11.43
N ARG A 33 -13.05 -5.37 11.43
CA ARG A 33 -14.46 -5.24 11.80
C ARG A 33 -15.13 -4.11 11.02
N PRO A 34 -16.38 -4.27 10.59
CA PRO A 34 -17.14 -3.18 9.97
C PRO A 34 -17.51 -2.13 11.03
N LEU A 35 -17.60 -0.88 10.61
CA LEU A 35 -18.13 0.20 11.43
C LEU A 35 -19.66 0.08 11.49
N GLN A 36 -20.19 -0.27 12.64
CA GLN A 36 -21.64 -0.51 12.83
C GLN A 36 -22.42 0.75 13.22
N SER A 37 -21.74 1.74 13.77
CA SER A 37 -22.35 2.99 14.23
C SER A 37 -21.35 4.14 14.10
N ILE A 38 -21.87 5.37 14.02
CA ILE A 38 -21.04 6.57 14.05
C ILE A 38 -20.36 6.67 15.42
N CYS A 39 -19.05 6.78 15.43
CA CYS A 39 -18.24 6.96 16.63
C CYS A 39 -16.97 7.72 16.29
N ASP A 40 -16.31 8.24 17.32
CA ASP A 40 -15.00 8.85 17.17
C ASP A 40 -13.97 7.79 16.82
N LEU A 41 -13.07 8.14 15.91
CA LEU A 41 -12.01 7.28 15.44
C LEU A 41 -10.65 7.85 15.85
N GLU A 42 -9.77 6.95 16.27
CA GLU A 42 -8.37 7.25 16.49
C GLU A 42 -7.54 6.64 15.35
N LEU A 43 -6.71 7.48 14.75
CA LEU A 43 -5.79 7.08 13.73
C LEU A 43 -4.38 7.14 14.28
N SER A 44 -3.67 6.03 14.20
CA SER A 44 -2.29 5.93 14.66
C SER A 44 -1.42 5.25 13.60
N GLY A 45 -0.12 5.51 13.67
CA GLY A 45 0.83 4.93 12.73
C GLY A 45 2.25 4.87 13.26
N ARG A 46 3.01 3.93 12.73
CA ARG A 46 4.44 3.77 13.04
C ARG A 46 5.20 3.24 11.83
N VAL A 47 6.49 3.54 11.78
CA VAL A 47 7.39 2.86 10.86
C VAL A 47 7.61 1.44 11.38
N THR A 48 7.44 0.44 10.51
CA THR A 48 7.61 -0.98 10.87
C THR A 48 8.85 -1.60 10.25
N PHE A 49 9.34 -1.03 9.15
CA PHE A 49 10.54 -1.55 8.50
C PHE A 49 11.29 -0.46 7.74
N ALA A 50 12.59 -0.35 8.00
CA ALA A 50 13.54 0.49 7.24
C ALA A 50 14.95 -0.07 7.42
N THR A 51 15.65 -0.33 6.31
CA THR A 51 16.97 -0.98 6.30
C THR A 51 18.13 -0.02 6.01
N GLY A 52 17.91 1.29 6.05
CA GLY A 52 18.90 2.25 5.61
C GLY A 52 18.98 2.44 4.09
N ARG A 53 18.01 1.88 3.34
CA ARG A 53 17.76 2.17 1.91
C ARG A 53 16.77 3.31 1.78
N SER A 54 16.39 3.65 0.55
CA SER A 54 15.45 4.75 0.26
C SER A 54 13.99 4.42 0.56
N SER A 55 13.64 3.17 0.86
CA SER A 55 12.28 2.74 1.14
C SER A 55 12.08 2.35 2.60
N LEU A 56 10.91 2.68 3.12
CA LEU A 56 10.44 2.30 4.45
C LEU A 56 8.98 1.83 4.38
N GLU A 57 8.59 0.98 5.33
CA GLU A 57 7.21 0.55 5.50
C GLU A 57 6.59 1.27 6.71
N VAL A 58 5.41 1.84 6.50
CA VAL A 58 4.60 2.48 7.52
C VAL A 58 3.34 1.66 7.72
N SER A 59 3.09 1.23 8.94
CA SER A 59 1.83 0.60 9.33
C SER A 59 0.93 1.61 10.00
N LEU A 60 -0.31 1.70 9.53
CA LEU A 60 -1.35 2.54 10.09
C LEU A 60 -2.48 1.69 10.66
N GLN A 61 -3.11 2.23 11.68
CA GLN A 61 -4.25 1.63 12.35
C GLN A 61 -5.36 2.65 12.52
N VAL A 62 -6.58 2.22 12.23
CA VAL A 62 -7.80 2.94 12.55
C VAL A 62 -8.55 2.16 13.61
N ALA A 63 -8.82 2.77 14.73
CA ALA A 63 -9.53 2.16 15.84
C ALA A 63 -10.66 3.07 16.33
N ARG A 64 -11.62 2.51 17.05
CA ARG A 64 -12.57 3.32 17.80
C ARG A 64 -11.82 4.06 18.90
N ALA A 65 -12.07 5.35 19.02
CA ALA A 65 -11.48 6.13 20.10
C ALA A 65 -11.97 5.59 21.46
N PRO A 66 -11.06 5.33 22.40
CA PRO A 66 -11.45 4.80 23.69
C PRO A 66 -12.25 5.84 24.47
N LYS A 67 -13.31 5.40 25.12
CA LYS A 67 -14.07 6.26 26.02
C LYS A 67 -13.18 6.65 27.19
N LYS A 68 -13.07 7.96 27.50
CA LYS A 68 -12.32 8.55 28.62
C LYS A 68 -10.79 8.35 28.60
N GLY A 69 -10.14 8.38 27.43
CA GLY A 69 -8.67 8.40 27.34
C GLY A 69 -8.00 7.09 27.76
N GLY A 70 -8.70 5.96 27.70
CA GLY A 70 -8.14 4.63 27.89
C GLY A 70 -7.22 4.23 26.74
N ALA A 71 -6.50 3.11 26.88
CA ALA A 71 -5.73 2.54 25.79
C ALA A 71 -6.63 1.82 24.78
N ILE A 72 -6.28 1.90 23.50
CA ILE A 72 -6.94 1.16 22.42
C ILE A 72 -6.78 -0.34 22.69
N GLN A 73 -7.89 -1.05 22.76
CA GLN A 73 -7.90 -2.50 22.86
C GLN A 73 -7.85 -3.14 21.46
N LYS A 74 -7.40 -4.38 21.39
CA LYS A 74 -7.35 -5.11 20.12
C LYS A 74 -8.71 -5.20 19.45
N ASP A 75 -9.77 -5.22 20.23
CA ASP A 75 -11.15 -5.28 19.73
C ASP A 75 -11.68 -3.95 19.20
N ASP A 76 -11.03 -2.84 19.51
CA ASP A 76 -11.37 -1.52 18.99
C ASP A 76 -10.80 -1.29 17.59
N VAL A 77 -9.84 -2.11 17.16
CA VAL A 77 -9.19 -1.98 15.86
C VAL A 77 -10.16 -2.38 14.74
N LEU A 78 -10.46 -1.43 13.88
CA LEU A 78 -11.36 -1.61 12.75
C LEU A 78 -10.60 -1.98 11.48
N LEU A 79 -9.46 -1.29 11.25
CA LEU A 79 -8.68 -1.43 10.05
C LEU A 79 -7.20 -1.24 10.34
N THR A 80 -6.39 -2.03 9.66
CA THR A 80 -4.94 -1.83 9.57
C THR A 80 -4.53 -1.77 8.12
N CYS A 81 -3.57 -0.91 7.80
CA CYS A 81 -3.01 -0.83 6.45
C CYS A 81 -1.50 -0.61 6.50
N ALA A 82 -0.82 -1.09 5.48
CA ALA A 82 0.61 -0.91 5.30
C ALA A 82 0.88 -0.11 4.02
N PHE A 83 1.77 0.87 4.14
CA PHE A 83 2.22 1.72 3.04
C PHE A 83 3.72 1.52 2.84
N THR A 84 4.14 1.37 1.59
CA THR A 84 5.55 1.52 1.23
C THR A 84 5.79 2.96 0.80
N MET A 85 6.67 3.62 1.53
CA MET A 85 7.10 4.99 1.25
C MET A 85 8.52 4.97 0.67
N VAL A 86 8.83 5.94 -0.17
CA VAL A 86 10.17 6.12 -0.74
C VAL A 86 10.63 7.55 -0.53
N SER A 87 11.84 7.70 -0.04
CA SER A 87 12.47 9.00 0.17
C SER A 87 13.31 9.41 -1.03
N LEU A 88 13.06 10.63 -1.46
CA LEU A 88 13.67 11.24 -2.63
C LEU A 88 14.40 12.53 -2.22
N ASP A 89 15.48 12.80 -2.89
CA ASP A 89 16.12 14.10 -2.82
C ASP A 89 15.17 15.19 -3.37
N PRO A 90 14.95 16.29 -2.66
CA PRO A 90 13.99 17.32 -3.07
C PRO A 90 14.30 17.97 -4.43
N MET A 91 15.59 18.08 -4.76
CA MET A 91 16.04 18.74 -5.99
C MET A 91 16.17 17.76 -7.16
N THR A 92 16.88 16.64 -6.96
CA THR A 92 17.19 15.70 -8.03
C THR A 92 16.09 14.65 -8.25
N LYS A 93 15.15 14.53 -7.30
CA LYS A 93 14.09 13.50 -7.29
C LYS A 93 14.61 12.06 -7.35
N LYS A 94 15.89 11.86 -7.04
CA LYS A 94 16.50 10.53 -6.96
C LYS A 94 16.28 9.91 -5.59
N PRO A 95 16.15 8.58 -5.50
CA PRO A 95 16.05 7.88 -4.21
C PRO A 95 17.28 8.14 -3.33
N VAL A 96 17.05 8.50 -2.07
CA VAL A 96 18.09 8.71 -1.07
C VAL A 96 17.90 7.77 0.12
N PRO A 97 19.00 7.31 0.74
CA PRO A 97 18.92 6.45 1.90
C PRO A 97 18.31 7.19 3.11
N VAL A 98 17.55 6.46 3.92
CA VAL A 98 16.98 6.94 5.18
C VAL A 98 17.59 6.17 6.35
N ASN A 99 17.44 6.71 7.55
CA ASN A 99 17.92 6.05 8.76
C ASN A 99 17.28 4.66 8.90
N PRO A 100 18.06 3.62 9.23
CA PRO A 100 17.51 2.31 9.52
C PRO A 100 16.66 2.36 10.80
N LEU A 101 15.60 1.55 10.83
CA LEU A 101 14.82 1.33 12.05
C LEU A 101 15.54 0.30 12.92
N ILE A 102 15.73 0.61 14.20
CA ILE A 102 16.28 -0.31 15.20
C ILE A 102 15.13 -0.75 16.11
N PRO A 103 14.60 -1.96 15.93
CA PRO A 103 13.51 -2.45 16.78
C PRO A 103 14.05 -2.86 18.16
N GLU A 104 13.46 -2.32 19.22
CA GLU A 104 13.85 -2.59 20.60
C GLU A 104 12.96 -3.66 21.24
N THR A 105 11.67 -3.49 21.17
CA THR A 105 10.69 -4.38 21.79
C THR A 105 10.44 -5.67 20.99
N THR A 106 9.93 -6.70 21.65
CA THR A 106 9.58 -7.97 21.00
C THR A 106 8.53 -7.78 19.89
N GLU A 107 7.56 -6.90 20.11
CA GLU A 107 6.53 -6.60 19.11
C GLU A 107 7.12 -5.85 17.90
N GLU A 108 8.00 -4.90 18.11
CA GLU A 108 8.70 -4.20 17.03
C GLU A 108 9.56 -5.16 16.20
N LYS A 109 10.28 -6.07 16.85
CA LYS A 109 11.06 -7.12 16.16
C LYS A 109 10.17 -8.01 15.30
N ARG A 110 9.00 -8.37 15.82
CA ARG A 110 8.01 -9.14 15.06
C ARG A 110 7.51 -8.38 13.82
N LEU A 111 7.17 -7.11 13.98
CA LEU A 111 6.72 -6.25 12.88
C LEU A 111 7.83 -6.00 11.87
N TYR A 112 9.06 -5.80 12.33
CA TYR A 112 10.22 -5.62 11.47
C TYR A 112 10.47 -6.86 10.61
N ALA A 113 10.45 -8.06 11.20
CA ALA A 113 10.60 -9.31 10.45
C ALA A 113 9.49 -9.52 9.43
N LEU A 114 8.25 -9.12 9.74
CA LEU A 114 7.14 -9.15 8.79
C LEU A 114 7.38 -8.19 7.63
N GLY A 115 7.82 -6.96 7.90
CA GLY A 115 8.17 -5.96 6.88
C GLY A 115 9.31 -6.41 5.98
N GLU A 116 10.33 -7.06 6.54
CA GLU A 116 11.42 -7.66 5.78
C GLU A 116 10.90 -8.72 4.81
N LYS A 117 10.08 -9.66 5.29
CA LYS A 117 9.44 -10.67 4.45
C LYS A 117 8.62 -10.02 3.33
N ASN A 118 7.78 -9.07 3.64
CA ASN A 118 6.98 -8.33 2.65
C ASN A 118 7.87 -7.69 1.58
N SER A 119 9.00 -7.09 1.98
CA SER A 119 9.94 -6.48 1.04
C SER A 119 10.59 -7.49 0.09
N VAL A 120 10.92 -8.69 0.58
CA VAL A 120 11.47 -9.78 -0.24
C VAL A 120 10.42 -10.28 -1.22
N ASP A 121 9.19 -10.53 -0.75
CA ASP A 121 8.08 -11.03 -1.57
C ASP A 121 7.72 -10.04 -2.69
N LYS A 122 7.69 -8.73 -2.41
CA LYS A 122 7.49 -7.68 -3.41
C LYS A 122 8.56 -7.71 -4.51
N LYS A 123 9.81 -7.86 -4.13
CA LYS A 123 10.92 -7.94 -5.09
C LYS A 123 10.83 -9.19 -5.97
N ALA A 124 10.41 -10.31 -5.38
CA ALA A 124 10.18 -11.55 -6.11
C ALA A 124 9.02 -11.41 -7.12
N LEU A 125 7.90 -10.82 -6.69
CA LEU A 125 6.75 -10.52 -7.54
C LEU A 125 7.10 -9.53 -8.67
N ALA A 126 7.87 -8.49 -8.38
CA ALA A 126 8.30 -7.51 -9.37
C ALA A 126 9.16 -8.13 -10.49
N LYS A 127 9.87 -9.22 -10.20
CA LYS A 127 10.62 -9.98 -11.23
C LYS A 127 9.72 -10.81 -12.14
N LYS A 128 8.56 -11.25 -11.63
CA LYS A 128 7.57 -12.06 -12.35
C LYS A 128 6.51 -11.24 -13.09
N HIS A 129 6.66 -9.92 -13.13
CA HIS A 129 5.69 -9.06 -13.79
C HIS A 129 5.65 -9.33 -15.31
N LEU A 130 4.45 -9.42 -15.89
CA LEU A 130 4.20 -9.71 -17.31
C LEU A 130 5.00 -8.85 -18.31
N ARG A 131 5.36 -7.62 -17.94
CA ARG A 131 6.23 -6.76 -18.78
C ARG A 131 7.68 -7.22 -18.82
N LYS A 132 8.11 -8.11 -17.90
CA LYS A 132 9.48 -8.62 -17.82
C LYS A 132 9.57 -10.11 -18.13
N GLN A 133 8.48 -10.81 -18.02
CA GLN A 133 8.36 -12.22 -18.30
C GLN A 133 7.22 -12.44 -19.30
N THR A 134 7.53 -12.92 -20.48
CA THR A 134 6.53 -13.34 -21.47
C THR A 134 5.70 -14.48 -20.88
N PRO A 135 4.37 -14.45 -21.01
CA PRO A 135 3.54 -15.59 -20.60
C PRO A 135 3.99 -16.86 -21.33
N ASN A 136 3.94 -17.99 -20.65
CA ASN A 136 4.09 -19.28 -21.33
C ASN A 136 2.81 -19.59 -22.13
N ASP A 137 2.83 -20.69 -22.92
CA ASP A 137 1.72 -21.02 -23.81
C ASP A 137 0.41 -21.23 -23.02
N GLU A 138 0.45 -21.91 -21.87
CA GLU A 138 -0.73 -22.15 -21.02
C GLU A 138 -1.28 -20.84 -20.43
N GLU A 139 -0.40 -19.95 -19.98
CA GLU A 139 -0.77 -18.63 -19.46
C GLU A 139 -1.35 -17.75 -20.57
N SER A 140 -0.80 -17.83 -21.79
CA SER A 140 -1.29 -17.12 -22.97
C SER A 140 -2.69 -17.59 -23.35
N ASP A 141 -2.93 -18.89 -23.35
CA ASP A 141 -4.25 -19.47 -23.64
C ASP A 141 -5.27 -19.08 -22.57
N LEU A 142 -4.87 -19.06 -21.30
CA LEU A 142 -5.73 -18.61 -20.21
C LEU A 142 -6.10 -17.12 -20.35
N ILE A 143 -5.12 -16.28 -20.62
CA ILE A 143 -5.33 -14.83 -20.87
C ILE A 143 -6.28 -14.62 -22.04
N HIS A 144 -6.08 -15.36 -23.13
CA HIS A 144 -6.94 -15.30 -24.31
C HIS A 144 -8.36 -15.75 -24.01
N ALA A 145 -8.53 -16.85 -23.28
CA ALA A 145 -9.85 -17.34 -22.88
C ALA A 145 -10.58 -16.36 -21.96
N MET A 146 -9.88 -15.73 -21.02
CA MET A 146 -10.45 -14.68 -20.17
C MET A 146 -10.86 -13.45 -20.97
N TRP A 147 -10.04 -13.04 -21.95
CA TRP A 147 -10.36 -11.94 -22.85
C TRP A 147 -11.60 -12.21 -23.70
N LEU A 148 -11.73 -13.41 -24.25
CA LEU A 148 -12.91 -13.81 -25.02
C LEU A 148 -14.20 -13.77 -24.14
N LYS A 149 -14.13 -14.31 -22.91
CA LYS A 149 -15.25 -14.22 -21.96
C LYS A 149 -15.62 -12.77 -21.63
N GLN A 150 -14.64 -11.91 -21.49
CA GLN A 150 -14.90 -10.49 -21.24
C GLN A 150 -15.58 -9.81 -22.45
N LEU A 151 -15.22 -10.17 -23.66
CA LEU A 151 -15.88 -9.70 -24.87
C LEU A 151 -17.35 -10.18 -24.94
N GLU A 152 -17.63 -11.44 -24.60
CA GLU A 152 -18.98 -11.97 -24.52
C GLU A 152 -19.82 -11.22 -23.47
N TYR A 153 -19.23 -10.94 -22.29
CA TYR A 153 -19.93 -10.23 -21.22
C TYR A 153 -20.19 -8.75 -21.54
N HIS A 154 -19.30 -8.11 -22.26
CA HIS A 154 -19.48 -6.76 -22.77
C HIS A 154 -20.09 -6.73 -24.18
N GLY A 155 -20.53 -7.89 -24.67
CA GLY A 155 -21.04 -8.14 -25.99
C GLY A 155 -22.14 -7.18 -26.43
N GLU A 156 -21.98 -6.65 -27.60
CA GLU A 156 -22.90 -5.86 -28.42
C GLU A 156 -23.19 -4.40 -28.05
N SER A 157 -22.97 -3.91 -26.83
CA SER A 157 -23.38 -2.53 -26.52
C SER A 157 -22.31 -1.47 -26.75
N LEU A 158 -21.03 -1.83 -26.85
CA LEU A 158 -19.95 -0.86 -26.87
C LEU A 158 -19.16 -0.74 -28.19
N TRP A 159 -19.32 -1.66 -29.13
CA TRP A 159 -18.65 -1.57 -30.42
C TRP A 159 -19.56 -1.85 -31.60
N LYS A 160 -20.27 -0.81 -32.06
CA LYS A 160 -20.88 -0.81 -33.40
C LYS A 160 -19.89 -0.09 -34.33
N PRO A 161 -19.21 -0.79 -35.26
CA PRO A 161 -18.38 -0.14 -36.26
C PRO A 161 -19.29 0.70 -37.17
N GLY A 162 -19.11 2.02 -37.13
CA GLY A 162 -19.78 2.90 -38.10
C GLY A 162 -20.55 4.11 -37.53
N LYS A 163 -20.60 4.37 -36.24
CA LYS A 163 -21.17 5.63 -35.76
C LYS A 163 -20.11 6.71 -35.70
N LYS A 164 -20.08 7.58 -36.74
CA LYS A 164 -19.30 8.83 -36.75
C LYS A 164 -19.78 9.69 -35.58
N ILE A 165 -18.90 10.03 -34.66
CA ILE A 165 -19.14 11.04 -33.62
C ILE A 165 -19.11 12.39 -34.37
N ASN A 166 -20.30 12.98 -34.60
CA ASN A 166 -20.39 14.38 -35.03
C ASN A 166 -19.97 15.24 -33.81
N ARG A 167 -18.80 15.84 -33.94
CA ARG A 167 -18.39 16.95 -33.08
C ARG A 167 -19.10 18.20 -33.60
N THR A 168 -20.04 18.70 -32.84
CA THR A 168 -20.47 20.10 -32.80
C THR A 168 -19.80 20.78 -31.66
#